data_4334e20a7fda4037df690dfa0788ea10
#
_entry.id   4334e20a7fda4037df690dfa0788ea10
#
_cell.length_a   1.000
_cell.length_b   1.000
_cell.length_c   1.000
_cell.angle_alpha   90.00
_cell.angle_beta   90.00
_cell.angle_gamma   90.00
#
_symmetry.space_group_name_H-M   'P 1'
#
loop_
_entity.id
_entity.type
_entity.pdbx_description
1 polymer ?
#
loop_
_entity_poly.entity_id
_entity_poly.type
_entity_poly.pdbx_seq_one_letter_code
_entity_poly.pdbx_strand_id
1 'polypeptide(L)'
;MRIIALLIILIVLLPGCLEEGEYTTEGVGVTYDGAYSNITLNIFHGENLENATANYTIKIMLNHAAAPIHTDNMRKHVIAGNYNMTHFHRIIDNFMIQGGDFENHDGTGGYAADWYGYCNGQSANNQSACNQSSWTIPDEADNGLLHNSCVISMAKTSNPNTGGSQFFIVPEDSNPSHLDGEHTVFGEITDGCEHITTISEVTTGASD
;
A
#
# COMPACT_ATOMS: atom_id res chain seq x y z
N MET A 1 1.22 -12.99 18.76
CA MET A 1 0.90 -13.75 17.53
C MET A 1 1.07 -12.74 16.42
N ARG A 2 1.94 -12.94 15.48
CA ARG A 2 2.19 -11.97 14.40
C ARG A 2 1.24 -12.28 13.25
N ILE A 3 0.54 -11.28 12.73
CA ILE A 3 -0.21 -11.42 11.48
C ILE A 3 0.78 -11.28 10.35
N ILE A 4 0.89 -12.33 9.55
CA ILE A 4 1.70 -12.31 8.34
C ILE A 4 0.77 -11.93 7.19
N ALA A 5 0.91 -10.70 6.69
CA ALA A 5 0.33 -10.32 5.42
C ALA A 5 1.21 -10.89 4.31
N LEU A 6 0.76 -11.95 3.69
CA LEU A 6 1.40 -12.52 2.53
C LEU A 6 0.68 -11.97 1.31
N LEU A 7 1.35 -11.07 0.61
CA LEU A 7 0.91 -10.62 -0.69
C LEU A 7 1.24 -11.72 -1.72
N ILE A 8 0.35 -12.73 -1.84
CA ILE A 8 0.38 -13.64 -2.98
C ILE A 8 -0.53 -13.04 -4.04
N ILE A 9 0.08 -12.52 -5.11
CA ILE A 9 -0.66 -12.12 -6.30
C ILE A 9 -0.97 -13.40 -7.07
N LEU A 10 -2.21 -13.89 -6.94
CA LEU A 10 -2.71 -14.99 -7.73
C LEU A 10 -3.28 -14.45 -9.04
N ILE A 11 -2.69 -14.90 -10.15
CA ILE A 11 -3.08 -14.53 -11.50
C ILE A 11 -4.32 -15.29 -11.90
N VAL A 12 -5.34 -14.57 -12.38
CA VAL A 12 -6.39 -15.16 -13.21
C VAL A 12 -6.24 -14.59 -14.61
N LEU A 13 -5.77 -15.42 -15.54
CA LEU A 13 -5.72 -15.11 -16.96
C LEU A 13 -7.15 -15.22 -17.53
N LEU A 14 -7.71 -14.10 -17.97
CA LEU A 14 -8.84 -14.11 -18.89
C LEU A 14 -8.35 -13.70 -20.29
N PRO A 15 -8.62 -14.47 -21.35
CA PRO A 15 -8.28 -14.07 -22.71
C PRO A 15 -9.29 -13.06 -23.21
N GLY A 16 -8.91 -11.82 -23.41
CA GLY A 16 -9.71 -10.77 -24.05
C GLY A 16 -8.81 -9.79 -24.78
N CYS A 17 -9.25 -9.31 -25.92
CA CYS A 17 -8.53 -8.43 -26.84
C CYS A 17 -7.93 -7.22 -26.14
N LEU A 18 -6.64 -6.97 -26.40
CA LEU A 18 -5.88 -5.83 -25.92
C LEU A 18 -6.21 -4.60 -26.75
N GLU A 19 -6.74 -3.52 -26.15
CA GLU A 19 -6.69 -2.17 -26.71
C GLU A 19 -5.40 -1.47 -26.25
N GLU A 20 -4.86 -0.56 -27.08
CA GLU A 20 -3.59 0.13 -26.87
C GLU A 20 -3.58 0.86 -25.51
N GLY A 21 -2.78 0.40 -24.56
CA GLY A 21 -2.61 0.99 -23.22
C GLY A 21 -2.59 -0.02 -22.06
N GLU A 22 -2.96 -1.28 -22.31
CA GLU A 22 -2.90 -2.32 -21.27
C GLU A 22 -1.48 -2.92 -21.17
N TYR A 23 -0.78 -2.59 -20.10
CA TYR A 23 0.45 -3.28 -19.72
C TYR A 23 0.10 -4.48 -18.85
N THR A 24 -0.03 -5.65 -19.45
CA THR A 24 -0.04 -6.92 -18.71
C THR A 24 1.37 -7.43 -18.54
N THR A 25 1.93 -7.35 -17.36
CA THR A 25 3.12 -8.13 -17.01
C THR A 25 2.64 -9.50 -16.56
N GLU A 26 3.04 -10.56 -17.28
CA GLU A 26 2.78 -11.94 -16.85
C GLU A 26 3.27 -12.13 -15.42
N GLY A 27 2.37 -12.52 -14.53
CA GLY A 27 2.72 -12.83 -13.15
C GLY A 27 2.30 -11.80 -12.10
N VAL A 28 1.73 -10.66 -12.49
CA VAL A 28 1.33 -9.61 -11.53
C VAL A 28 -0.13 -9.23 -11.75
N GLY A 29 -0.94 -9.34 -10.70
CA GLY A 29 -2.37 -9.01 -10.74
C GLY A 29 -2.65 -7.49 -10.77
N VAL A 30 -1.97 -6.75 -11.66
CA VAL A 30 -2.19 -5.31 -11.87
C VAL A 30 -2.79 -5.11 -13.24
N THR A 31 -3.97 -4.50 -13.32
CA THR A 31 -4.54 -3.98 -14.55
C THR A 31 -4.49 -2.46 -14.51
N TYR A 32 -4.23 -1.83 -15.63
CA TYR A 32 -4.13 -0.38 -15.77
C TYR A 32 -4.93 0.08 -16.99
N ASP A 33 -5.86 1.01 -16.80
CA ASP A 33 -6.72 1.55 -17.84
C ASP A 33 -6.43 3.02 -18.19
N GLY A 34 -5.28 3.55 -17.74
CA GLY A 34 -4.89 4.93 -17.92
C GLY A 34 -5.34 5.86 -16.78
N ALA A 35 -6.45 5.58 -16.12
CA ALA A 35 -6.97 6.36 -15.00
C ALA A 35 -6.83 5.65 -13.66
N TYR A 36 -6.95 4.31 -13.67
CA TYR A 36 -6.95 3.46 -12.48
C TYR A 36 -6.06 2.25 -12.66
N SER A 37 -5.50 1.74 -11.56
CA SER A 37 -4.90 0.41 -11.47
C SER A 37 -5.63 -0.40 -10.44
N ASN A 38 -5.95 -1.67 -10.76
CA ASN A 38 -6.51 -2.59 -9.80
C ASN A 38 -5.43 -3.56 -9.33
N ILE A 39 -5.29 -3.71 -8.02
CA ILE A 39 -4.40 -4.67 -7.38
C ILE A 39 -5.21 -5.58 -6.46
N THR A 40 -4.73 -6.81 -6.31
CA THR A 40 -5.31 -7.77 -5.37
C THR A 40 -4.32 -8.06 -4.27
N LEU A 41 -4.75 -7.89 -3.03
CA LEU A 41 -4.00 -8.17 -1.82
C LEU A 41 -4.56 -9.46 -1.19
N ASN A 42 -3.73 -10.49 -1.08
CA ASN A 42 -4.06 -11.69 -0.33
C ASN A 42 -3.35 -11.67 1.03
N ILE A 43 -4.13 -11.76 2.10
CA ILE A 43 -3.67 -11.63 3.48
C ILE A 43 -3.90 -12.97 4.19
N PHE A 44 -2.90 -13.45 4.90
CA PHE A 44 -2.95 -14.68 5.66
C PHE A 44 -2.77 -14.38 7.14
N HIS A 45 -3.67 -14.87 7.95
CA HIS A 45 -3.59 -14.76 9.41
C HIS A 45 -3.03 -16.05 9.99
N GLY A 46 -1.84 -16.01 10.58
CA GLY A 46 -1.18 -17.18 11.17
C GLY A 46 0.30 -16.95 11.47
N GLU A 47 0.98 -17.98 11.92
CA GLU A 47 2.43 -17.93 12.17
C GLU A 47 3.24 -17.97 10.86
N ASN A 48 2.70 -18.65 9.87
CA ASN A 48 3.25 -18.76 8.52
C ASN A 48 2.15 -19.22 7.55
N LEU A 49 2.47 -19.31 6.25
CA LEU A 49 1.50 -19.72 5.23
C LEU A 49 0.90 -21.10 5.44
N GLU A 50 1.71 -22.07 5.87
CA GLU A 50 1.29 -23.46 6.01
C GLU A 50 0.32 -23.62 7.19
N ASN A 51 0.44 -22.75 8.19
CA ASN A 51 -0.37 -22.73 9.41
C ASN A 51 -1.32 -21.53 9.47
N ALA A 52 -1.69 -20.96 8.32
CA ALA A 52 -2.66 -19.87 8.27
C ALA A 52 -4.04 -20.37 8.75
N THR A 53 -4.61 -19.64 9.70
CA THR A 53 -5.93 -19.93 10.28
C THR A 53 -7.06 -19.23 9.55
N ALA A 54 -6.76 -18.16 8.80
CA ALA A 54 -7.68 -17.45 7.91
C ALA A 54 -6.95 -16.84 6.72
N ASN A 55 -7.68 -16.68 5.61
CA ASN A 55 -7.22 -16.03 4.39
C ASN A 55 -8.25 -15.00 3.97
N TYR A 56 -7.77 -13.82 3.55
CA TYR A 56 -8.59 -12.71 3.10
C TYR A 56 -8.10 -12.22 1.75
N THR A 57 -9.02 -11.84 0.88
CA THR A 57 -8.70 -11.24 -0.42
C THR A 57 -9.33 -9.86 -0.49
N ILE A 58 -8.50 -8.86 -0.78
CA ILE A 58 -8.88 -7.45 -0.88
C ILE A 58 -8.60 -6.98 -2.30
N LYS A 59 -9.56 -6.29 -2.92
CA LYS A 59 -9.32 -5.60 -4.19
C LYS A 59 -9.22 -4.10 -3.96
N ILE A 60 -8.16 -3.52 -4.48
CA ILE A 60 -7.82 -2.11 -4.31
C ILE A 60 -7.78 -1.45 -5.68
N MET A 61 -8.49 -0.34 -5.84
CA MET A 61 -8.42 0.52 -7.00
C MET A 61 -7.58 1.76 -6.68
N LEU A 62 -6.47 1.94 -7.39
CA LEU A 62 -5.57 3.08 -7.27
C LEU A 62 -6.00 4.18 -8.23
N ASN A 63 -6.10 5.43 -7.76
CA ASN A 63 -6.58 6.59 -8.52
C ASN A 63 -5.40 7.42 -9.05
N HIS A 64 -4.99 7.18 -10.30
CA HIS A 64 -3.86 7.87 -10.92
C HIS A 64 -4.12 9.36 -11.22
N ALA A 65 -5.37 9.76 -11.36
CA ALA A 65 -5.71 11.16 -11.57
C ALA A 65 -5.54 12.00 -10.30
N ALA A 66 -5.83 11.41 -9.14
CA ALA A 66 -5.74 12.10 -7.86
C ALA A 66 -4.32 12.07 -7.25
N ALA A 67 -3.60 10.97 -7.42
CA ALA A 67 -2.27 10.77 -6.82
C ALA A 67 -1.34 10.00 -7.76
N PRO A 68 -0.90 10.61 -8.87
CA PRO A 68 -0.13 9.92 -9.91
C PRO A 68 1.21 9.34 -9.41
N ILE A 69 1.90 10.01 -8.49
CA ILE A 69 3.20 9.56 -7.98
C ILE A 69 3.00 8.39 -7.00
N HIS A 70 2.06 8.51 -6.06
CA HIS A 70 1.78 7.46 -5.09
C HIS A 70 1.30 6.18 -5.74
N THR A 71 0.41 6.29 -6.72
CA THR A 71 -0.12 5.14 -7.46
C THR A 71 0.94 4.47 -8.34
N ASP A 72 1.81 5.24 -9.01
CA ASP A 72 2.93 4.70 -9.78
C ASP A 72 3.95 3.99 -8.87
N ASN A 73 4.27 4.61 -7.73
CA ASN A 73 5.16 4.03 -6.73
C ASN A 73 4.61 2.69 -6.20
N MET A 74 3.34 2.66 -5.76
CA MET A 74 2.68 1.42 -5.30
C MET A 74 2.67 0.35 -6.38
N ARG A 75 2.28 0.71 -7.61
CA ARG A 75 2.25 -0.20 -8.75
C ARG A 75 3.63 -0.81 -9.06
N LYS A 76 4.69 -0.01 -9.05
CA LYS A 76 6.07 -0.48 -9.25
C LYS A 76 6.51 -1.45 -8.17
N HIS A 77 6.19 -1.20 -6.91
CA HIS A 77 6.47 -2.12 -5.81
C HIS A 77 5.72 -3.45 -5.97
N VAL A 78 4.43 -3.40 -6.38
CA VAL A 78 3.64 -4.61 -6.65
C VAL A 78 4.26 -5.42 -7.79
N ILE A 79 4.62 -4.78 -8.92
CA ILE A 79 5.25 -5.42 -10.07
C ILE A 79 6.61 -6.04 -9.70
N ALA A 80 7.40 -5.37 -8.87
CA ALA A 80 8.67 -5.89 -8.38
C ALA A 80 8.52 -7.01 -7.35
N GLY A 81 7.31 -7.28 -6.85
CA GLY A 81 7.07 -8.27 -5.81
C GLY A 81 7.53 -7.87 -4.41
N ASN A 82 7.84 -6.59 -4.19
CA ASN A 82 8.39 -6.12 -2.92
C ASN A 82 7.41 -6.32 -1.75
N TYR A 83 6.10 -6.31 -1.99
CA TYR A 83 5.12 -6.55 -0.95
C TYR A 83 4.89 -8.03 -0.60
N ASN A 84 5.47 -8.95 -1.37
CA ASN A 84 5.34 -10.38 -1.09
C ASN A 84 5.99 -10.71 0.26
N MET A 85 5.28 -11.47 1.10
CA MET A 85 5.75 -11.88 2.43
C MET A 85 5.98 -10.73 3.43
N THR A 86 5.48 -9.53 3.16
CA THR A 86 5.49 -8.43 4.14
C THR A 86 4.41 -8.64 5.21
N HIS A 87 4.49 -7.85 6.28
CA HIS A 87 3.56 -7.93 7.40
C HIS A 87 2.77 -6.63 7.57
N PHE A 88 1.55 -6.73 8.09
CA PHE A 88 0.96 -5.61 8.81
C PHE A 88 1.65 -5.55 10.18
N HIS A 89 2.61 -4.64 10.31
CA HIS A 89 3.44 -4.50 11.51
C HIS A 89 2.80 -3.59 12.57
N ARG A 90 1.75 -2.84 12.18
CA ARG A 90 0.99 -1.99 13.10
C ARG A 90 -0.49 -2.08 12.78
N ILE A 91 -1.28 -2.50 13.76
CA ILE A 91 -2.73 -2.70 13.65
C ILE A 91 -3.38 -2.03 14.84
N ILE A 92 -4.27 -1.08 14.58
CA ILE A 92 -5.01 -0.36 15.62
C ILE A 92 -6.49 -0.39 15.27
N ASP A 93 -7.27 -1.03 16.14
CA ASP A 93 -8.71 -1.11 16.05
C ASP A 93 -9.35 0.31 16.01
N ASN A 94 -10.41 0.47 15.21
CA ASN A 94 -11.10 1.75 14.97
C ASN A 94 -10.17 2.86 14.40
N PHE A 95 -9.03 2.50 13.81
CA PHE A 95 -8.11 3.45 13.20
C PHE A 95 -7.59 2.97 11.85
N MET A 96 -6.60 2.07 11.81
CA MET A 96 -5.99 1.61 10.56
C MET A 96 -5.17 0.32 10.74
N ILE A 97 -4.89 -0.34 9.61
CA ILE A 97 -3.87 -1.37 9.53
C ILE A 97 -2.73 -0.89 8.62
N GLN A 98 -1.49 -0.94 9.09
CA GLN A 98 -0.31 -0.44 8.37
C GLN A 98 0.66 -1.57 8.02
N GLY A 99 1.11 -1.58 6.77
CA GLY A 99 2.06 -2.54 6.25
C GLY A 99 2.95 -1.95 5.16
N GLY A 100 3.56 -2.82 4.35
CA GLY A 100 4.35 -2.42 3.19
C GLY A 100 5.82 -2.10 3.48
N ASP A 101 6.32 -2.40 4.69
CA ASP A 101 7.76 -2.42 4.97
C ASP A 101 8.37 -3.73 4.44
N PHE A 102 8.96 -3.67 3.26
CA PHE A 102 9.56 -4.84 2.61
C PHE A 102 11.02 -5.08 2.99
N GLU A 103 11.67 -4.13 3.70
CA GLU A 103 13.06 -4.27 4.13
C GLU A 103 13.17 -4.92 5.51
N ASN A 104 12.49 -4.34 6.50
CA ASN A 104 12.67 -4.70 7.91
C ASN A 104 11.44 -5.40 8.51
N HIS A 105 10.25 -5.26 7.89
CA HIS A 105 8.99 -5.85 8.33
C HIS A 105 8.49 -5.36 9.70
N ASP A 106 9.02 -4.25 10.22
CA ASP A 106 8.73 -3.71 11.56
C ASP A 106 8.32 -2.23 11.55
N GLY A 107 8.21 -1.63 10.35
CA GLY A 107 7.83 -0.24 10.15
C GLY A 107 9.00 0.74 10.08
N THR A 108 10.24 0.26 10.18
CA THR A 108 11.44 1.13 10.14
C THR A 108 12.07 1.24 8.76
N GLY A 109 11.65 0.40 7.80
CA GLY A 109 12.20 0.33 6.44
C GLY A 109 11.22 0.73 5.36
N GLY A 110 11.61 0.46 4.11
CA GLY A 110 10.82 0.73 2.92
C GLY A 110 11.08 2.09 2.30
N TYR A 111 11.43 2.09 1.04
CA TYR A 111 11.79 3.29 0.25
C TYR A 111 10.96 3.34 -1.04
N ALA A 112 11.05 4.45 -1.78
CA ALA A 112 10.33 4.63 -3.04
C ALA A 112 10.85 3.67 -4.14
N ALA A 113 9.94 3.13 -4.94
CA ALA A 113 10.25 2.15 -5.99
C ALA A 113 11.15 2.72 -7.11
N ASP A 114 11.11 4.03 -7.28
CA ASP A 114 11.88 4.76 -8.28
C ASP A 114 12.33 6.11 -7.74
N TRP A 115 13.15 6.83 -8.51
CA TRP A 115 13.59 8.16 -8.18
C TRP A 115 12.51 9.21 -8.50
N TYR A 116 11.93 9.80 -7.46
CA TYR A 116 10.91 10.87 -7.57
C TYR A 116 11.42 12.24 -7.11
N GLY A 117 12.74 12.41 -7.01
CA GLY A 117 13.36 13.71 -6.69
C GLY A 117 13.55 13.98 -5.19
N TYR A 118 13.40 13.01 -4.32
CA TYR A 118 13.49 13.20 -2.86
C TYR A 118 14.38 12.17 -2.17
N CYS A 119 15.15 12.67 -1.18
CA CYS A 119 15.95 11.90 -0.25
C CYS A 119 15.52 12.21 1.18
N ASN A 120 15.00 11.23 1.94
CA ASN A 120 14.54 11.44 3.32
C ASN A 120 13.66 12.70 3.47
N GLY A 121 12.74 12.93 2.55
CA GLY A 121 11.83 14.08 2.57
C GLY A 121 12.42 15.38 2.04
N GLN A 122 13.68 15.41 1.66
CA GLN A 122 14.34 16.59 1.09
C GLN A 122 14.47 16.47 -0.43
N SER A 123 14.10 17.52 -1.16
CA SER A 123 14.26 17.53 -2.61
C SER A 123 15.74 17.43 -3.01
N ALA A 124 16.03 16.66 -4.06
CA ALA A 124 17.38 16.46 -4.55
C ALA A 124 17.39 16.42 -6.09
N ASN A 125 18.46 16.99 -6.69
CA ASN A 125 18.51 17.22 -8.13
C ASN A 125 18.78 15.95 -8.96
N ASN A 126 19.28 14.89 -8.35
CA ASN A 126 19.57 13.62 -9.03
C ASN A 126 19.57 12.44 -8.05
N GLN A 127 19.39 11.25 -8.59
CA GLN A 127 19.31 10.01 -7.81
C GLN A 127 20.60 9.61 -7.10
N SER A 128 21.77 10.19 -7.47
CA SER A 128 23.04 9.93 -6.79
C SER A 128 23.26 10.78 -5.54
N ALA A 129 22.29 11.66 -5.21
CA ALA A 129 22.36 12.49 -4.01
C ALA A 129 22.27 11.67 -2.71
N CYS A 130 21.63 10.49 -2.75
CA CYS A 130 21.55 9.56 -1.62
C CYS A 130 21.43 8.11 -2.11
N ASN A 131 21.56 7.17 -1.19
CA ASN A 131 21.29 5.75 -1.45
C ASN A 131 19.81 5.52 -1.74
N GLN A 132 19.49 4.49 -2.52
CA GLN A 132 18.12 4.11 -2.86
C GLN A 132 17.24 3.88 -1.61
N SER A 133 17.79 3.29 -0.55
CA SER A 133 17.11 3.10 0.73
C SER A 133 16.66 4.40 1.41
N SER A 134 17.08 5.56 0.91
CA SER A 134 16.67 6.89 1.36
C SER A 134 15.72 7.60 0.39
N TRP A 135 15.34 6.94 -0.71
CA TRP A 135 14.42 7.55 -1.68
C TRP A 135 13.01 7.63 -1.11
N THR A 136 12.42 8.79 -1.24
CA THR A 136 11.05 9.08 -0.80
C THR A 136 10.26 9.76 -1.92
N ILE A 137 8.95 9.87 -1.75
CA ILE A 137 8.06 10.51 -2.72
C ILE A 137 7.52 11.83 -2.17
N PRO A 138 7.23 12.81 -3.03
CA PRO A 138 6.53 14.03 -2.62
C PRO A 138 5.11 13.71 -2.19
N ASP A 139 4.58 14.45 -1.21
CA ASP A 139 3.19 14.34 -0.79
C ASP A 139 2.25 14.82 -1.90
N GLU A 140 1.12 14.13 -2.08
CA GLU A 140 0.00 14.51 -2.95
C GLU A 140 -1.30 14.62 -2.13
N ALA A 141 -1.20 15.07 -0.87
CA ALA A 141 -2.30 15.06 0.09
C ALA A 141 -3.41 16.09 -0.19
N ASP A 142 -3.10 17.17 -0.94
CA ASP A 142 -4.08 18.16 -1.38
C ASP A 142 -4.74 17.76 -2.72
N ASN A 143 -5.27 16.53 -2.77
CA ASN A 143 -5.87 15.93 -3.97
C ASN A 143 -7.41 15.79 -3.90
N GLY A 144 -8.01 16.30 -2.82
CA GLY A 144 -9.46 16.26 -2.60
C GLY A 144 -10.01 14.92 -2.08
N LEU A 145 -9.15 13.89 -1.90
CA LEU A 145 -9.54 12.64 -1.27
C LEU A 145 -9.40 12.74 0.26
N LEU A 146 -10.31 12.09 0.96
CA LEU A 146 -10.40 12.11 2.42
C LEU A 146 -10.19 10.71 3.00
N HIS A 147 -9.79 10.65 4.28
CA HIS A 147 -9.62 9.39 5.00
C HIS A 147 -10.98 8.83 5.47
N ASN A 148 -11.89 8.64 4.53
CA ASN A 148 -13.11 7.87 4.76
C ASN A 148 -12.78 6.39 4.98
N SER A 149 -13.77 5.61 5.43
CA SER A 149 -13.62 4.16 5.49
C SER A 149 -13.26 3.55 4.12
N CYS A 150 -12.55 2.43 4.14
CA CYS A 150 -12.18 1.67 2.95
C CYS A 150 -11.25 2.39 1.97
N VAL A 151 -10.40 3.29 2.42
CA VAL A 151 -9.37 3.91 1.59
C VAL A 151 -7.98 3.37 1.92
N ILE A 152 -7.08 3.47 0.94
CA ILE A 152 -5.64 3.25 1.13
C ILE A 152 -4.92 4.59 1.09
N SER A 153 -4.00 4.79 2.04
CA SER A 153 -3.24 6.03 2.21
C SER A 153 -1.76 5.75 2.48
N MET A 154 -0.91 6.71 2.16
CA MET A 154 0.54 6.60 2.33
C MET A 154 0.95 6.82 3.78
N ALA A 155 1.65 5.85 4.34
CA ALA A 155 2.32 6.00 5.61
C ALA A 155 3.62 6.81 5.46
N LYS A 156 3.82 7.77 6.34
CA LYS A 156 5.02 8.61 6.37
C LYS A 156 5.30 9.10 7.79
N THR A 157 6.48 9.67 8.01
CA THR A 157 6.79 10.37 9.26
C THR A 157 6.00 11.68 9.37
N SER A 158 6.13 12.39 10.48
CA SER A 158 5.54 13.73 10.63
C SER A 158 6.11 14.79 9.68
N ASN A 159 7.26 14.50 9.07
CA ASN A 159 7.83 15.41 8.06
C ASN A 159 7.17 15.21 6.69
N PRO A 160 7.04 16.25 5.87
CA PRO A 160 6.50 16.12 4.53
C PRO A 160 7.46 15.33 3.61
N ASN A 161 6.89 14.73 2.56
CA ASN A 161 7.63 14.04 1.48
C ASN A 161 8.50 12.87 1.96
N THR A 162 8.09 12.20 3.06
CA THR A 162 8.83 11.06 3.62
C THR A 162 8.17 9.71 3.34
N GLY A 163 7.14 9.67 2.50
CA GLY A 163 6.53 8.43 2.03
C GLY A 163 7.53 7.57 1.25
N GLY A 164 7.51 6.26 1.49
CA GLY A 164 8.35 5.26 0.81
C GLY A 164 7.49 4.17 0.19
N SER A 165 7.52 2.98 0.77
CA SER A 165 6.68 1.85 0.36
C SER A 165 5.52 1.58 1.32
N GLN A 166 5.57 2.08 2.54
CA GLN A 166 4.59 1.75 3.56
C GLN A 166 3.25 2.45 3.31
N PHE A 167 2.18 1.73 3.54
CA PHE A 167 0.81 2.21 3.38
C PHE A 167 -0.03 1.79 4.58
N PHE A 168 -1.18 2.43 4.74
CA PHE A 168 -2.20 1.97 5.66
C PHE A 168 -3.57 1.92 4.98
N ILE A 169 -4.43 1.06 5.50
CA ILE A 169 -5.82 0.89 5.04
C ILE A 169 -6.75 1.24 6.20
N VAL A 170 -7.77 2.02 5.92
CA VAL A 170 -8.79 2.44 6.88
C VAL A 170 -9.91 1.41 6.91
N PRO A 171 -10.26 0.81 8.07
CA PRO A 171 -11.40 -0.11 8.22
C PRO A 171 -12.75 0.55 7.95
N GLU A 172 -13.81 -0.24 7.77
CA GLU A 172 -15.18 0.26 7.52
C GLU A 172 -15.73 1.11 8.67
N ASP A 173 -15.33 0.82 9.89
CA ASP A 173 -15.79 1.46 11.13
C ASP A 173 -14.90 2.62 11.59
N SER A 174 -13.96 3.05 10.74
CA SER A 174 -13.03 4.15 11.03
C SER A 174 -13.18 5.32 10.06
N ASN A 175 -12.87 6.53 10.57
CA ASN A 175 -12.80 7.76 9.79
C ASN A 175 -11.77 8.71 10.44
N PRO A 176 -10.48 8.52 10.20
CA PRO A 176 -9.41 9.31 10.79
C PRO A 176 -9.22 10.65 10.08
N SER A 177 -10.24 11.50 10.08
CA SER A 177 -10.28 12.80 9.38
C SER A 177 -9.17 13.78 9.79
N HIS A 178 -8.50 13.54 10.93
CA HIS A 178 -7.34 14.33 11.36
C HIS A 178 -6.10 14.12 10.46
N LEU A 179 -6.12 13.13 9.56
CA LEU A 179 -5.08 12.86 8.57
C LEU A 179 -5.33 13.54 7.22
N ASP A 180 -6.52 14.14 7.03
CA ASP A 180 -6.89 14.80 5.77
C ASP A 180 -5.96 15.98 5.48
N GLY A 181 -5.44 16.02 4.24
CA GLY A 181 -4.46 17.03 3.83
C GLY A 181 -3.03 16.81 4.36
N GLU A 182 -2.80 15.83 5.25
CA GLU A 182 -1.48 15.50 5.81
C GLU A 182 -0.91 14.22 5.20
N HIS A 183 -1.74 13.18 5.05
CA HIS A 183 -1.38 11.94 4.38
C HIS A 183 -2.09 11.84 3.04
N THR A 184 -1.44 11.24 2.05
CA THR A 184 -2.01 11.09 0.72
C THR A 184 -2.88 9.86 0.63
N VAL A 185 -4.20 10.06 0.51
CA VAL A 185 -5.11 9.01 0.04
C VAL A 185 -4.91 8.85 -1.46
N PHE A 186 -4.70 7.62 -1.93
CA PHE A 186 -4.39 7.36 -3.35
C PHE A 186 -5.18 6.22 -3.98
N GLY A 187 -6.17 5.68 -3.26
CA GLY A 187 -7.04 4.62 -3.75
C GLY A 187 -8.09 4.22 -2.73
N GLU A 188 -8.91 3.26 -3.14
CA GLU A 188 -10.01 2.72 -2.32
C GLU A 188 -10.11 1.20 -2.45
N ILE A 189 -10.71 0.58 -1.45
CA ILE A 189 -10.99 -0.86 -1.43
C ILE A 189 -12.33 -1.07 -2.14
N THR A 190 -12.31 -1.78 -3.25
CA THR A 190 -13.51 -2.06 -4.07
C THR A 190 -14.17 -3.39 -3.71
N ASP A 191 -13.48 -4.27 -2.98
CA ASP A 191 -14.00 -5.56 -2.54
C ASP A 191 -13.20 -6.04 -1.31
N GLY A 192 -13.87 -6.57 -0.29
CA GLY A 192 -13.25 -7.16 0.90
C GLY A 192 -12.90 -6.16 2.01
N CYS A 193 -13.50 -4.97 2.06
CA CYS A 193 -13.22 -3.99 3.12
C CYS A 193 -13.64 -4.51 4.51
N GLU A 194 -14.68 -5.32 4.61
CA GLU A 194 -15.10 -6.01 5.85
C GLU A 194 -13.99 -6.91 6.44
N HIS A 195 -13.09 -7.40 5.58
CA HIS A 195 -11.93 -8.16 6.03
C HIS A 195 -10.89 -7.27 6.72
N ILE A 196 -10.75 -6.00 6.27
CA ILE A 196 -9.87 -5.03 6.92
C ILE A 196 -10.35 -4.74 8.34
N THR A 197 -11.66 -4.59 8.55
CA THR A 197 -12.27 -4.45 9.87
C THR A 197 -11.99 -5.69 10.74
N THR A 198 -12.21 -6.89 10.21
CA THR A 198 -11.90 -8.14 10.93
C THR A 198 -10.41 -8.23 11.31
N ILE A 199 -9.51 -7.76 10.44
CA ILE A 199 -8.07 -7.76 10.71
C ILE A 199 -7.72 -6.70 11.77
N SER A 200 -8.36 -5.54 11.76
CA SER A 200 -8.09 -4.47 12.73
C SER A 200 -8.45 -4.85 14.17
N GLU A 201 -9.39 -5.77 14.35
CA GLU A 201 -9.87 -6.26 15.65
C GLU A 201 -8.99 -7.39 16.26
N VAL A 202 -7.93 -7.84 15.57
CA VAL A 202 -7.08 -8.92 16.11
C VAL A 202 -6.31 -8.44 17.35
N THR A 203 -6.05 -9.37 18.26
CA THR A 203 -5.23 -9.06 19.44
C THR A 203 -3.77 -8.79 19.00
N THR A 204 -3.30 -7.59 19.26
CA THR A 204 -1.94 -7.13 18.97
C THR A 204 -1.03 -7.18 20.20
N GLY A 205 0.28 -6.98 20.00
CA GLY A 205 1.26 -6.86 21.07
C GLY A 205 1.23 -5.46 21.72
N ALA A 206 1.96 -5.30 22.82
CA ALA A 206 1.98 -4.04 23.60
C ALA A 206 2.71 -2.86 22.91
N SER A 207 3.22 -3.06 21.70
CA SER A 207 3.94 -2.05 20.90
C SER A 207 3.17 -1.60 19.65
N ASP A 208 1.93 -2.02 19.50
CA ASP A 208 1.05 -1.67 18.37
C ASP A 208 0.06 -0.58 18.78
#